data_1d3a4e4a6c2fe1c2a6c34e7513200d77
#
_entry.id   1d3a4e4a6c2fe1c2a6c34e7513200d77
#
_cell.length_a   1.000
_cell.length_b   1.000
_cell.length_c   1.000
_cell.angle_alpha   90.00
_cell.angle_beta   90.00
_cell.angle_gamma   90.00
#
_symmetry.space_group_name_H-M   'P 1'
#
loop_
_entity.id
_entity.type
_entity.pdbx_description
1 polymer ?
#
loop_
_entity_poly.entity_id
_entity_poly.type
_entity_poly.pdbx_seq_one_letter_code
_entity_poly.pdbx_strand_id
1 'polypeptide(L)'
;MPAITLSELRDQYQEKSLTPTILIETLWPKLERADPAIWIHRISKESLLERAVELDGQSPSELPLYGIPFAVKDNMDVAGCPTSAGCPDFSYQAKTDAYVVELLLSAGAILIGKTNM
;
A
#
# COMPACT_ATOMS: atom_id res chain seq x y z
N MET A 1 -14.46 -3.46 -11.56
CA MET A 1 -13.21 -3.97 -12.13
C MET A 1 -13.02 -5.41 -11.72
N PRO A 2 -12.80 -6.30 -12.67
CA PRO A 2 -12.55 -7.70 -12.31
C PRO A 2 -11.27 -7.82 -11.47
N ALA A 3 -11.20 -8.88 -10.69
CA ALA A 3 -10.00 -9.16 -9.91
C ALA A 3 -8.80 -9.33 -10.85
N ILE A 4 -7.65 -8.79 -10.47
CA ILE A 4 -6.43 -8.86 -11.25
C ILE A 4 -5.37 -9.58 -10.44
N THR A 5 -4.62 -10.47 -11.06
CA THR A 5 -3.55 -11.21 -10.39
C THR A 5 -2.27 -10.38 -10.33
N LEU A 6 -1.33 -10.80 -9.47
CA LEU A 6 -0.02 -10.17 -9.40
C LEU A 6 0.71 -10.26 -10.74
N SER A 7 0.62 -11.40 -11.42
CA SER A 7 1.24 -11.58 -12.73
C SER A 7 0.68 -10.62 -13.76
N GLU A 8 -0.64 -10.42 -13.76
CA GLU A 8 -1.30 -9.48 -14.66
C GLU A 8 -0.86 -8.03 -14.39
N LEU A 9 -0.77 -7.65 -13.11
CA LEU A 9 -0.27 -6.32 -12.74
C LEU A 9 1.16 -6.11 -13.24
N ARG A 10 2.02 -7.07 -13.00
CA ARG A 10 3.41 -6.99 -13.44
C ARG A 10 3.52 -6.85 -14.94
N ASP A 11 2.74 -7.65 -15.69
CA ASP A 11 2.73 -7.59 -17.14
C ASP A 11 2.27 -6.21 -17.63
N GLN A 12 1.21 -5.67 -17.04
CA GLN A 12 0.71 -4.35 -17.41
C GLN A 12 1.72 -3.24 -17.12
N TYR A 13 2.44 -3.33 -16.01
CA TYR A 13 3.50 -2.36 -15.71
C TYR A 13 4.65 -2.47 -16.72
N GLN A 14 5.06 -3.68 -17.08
CA GLN A 14 6.14 -3.90 -18.04
C GLN A 14 5.75 -3.45 -19.45
N GLU A 15 4.50 -3.63 -19.83
CA GLU A 15 3.97 -3.19 -21.12
C GLU A 15 3.70 -1.68 -21.15
N LYS A 16 3.80 -1.00 -19.98
CA LYS A 16 3.51 0.41 -19.81
C LYS A 16 2.04 0.78 -20.08
N SER A 17 1.14 -0.22 -20.05
CA SER A 17 -0.30 0.03 -20.12
C SER A 17 -0.88 0.49 -18.80
N LEU A 18 -0.12 0.35 -17.70
CA LEU A 18 -0.51 0.77 -16.36
C LEU A 18 0.69 1.42 -15.68
N THR A 19 0.44 2.47 -14.89
CA THR A 19 1.45 3.09 -14.03
C THR A 19 0.96 3.04 -12.59
N PRO A 20 1.86 3.12 -11.59
CA PRO A 20 1.44 3.19 -10.19
C PRO A 20 0.43 4.31 -9.92
N THR A 21 0.60 5.48 -10.53
CA THR A 21 -0.34 6.60 -10.37
C THR A 21 -1.73 6.22 -10.89
N ILE A 22 -1.81 5.61 -12.06
CA ILE A 22 -3.10 5.16 -12.63
C ILE A 22 -3.73 4.09 -11.72
N LEU A 23 -2.93 3.17 -11.21
CA LEU A 23 -3.43 2.15 -10.28
C LEU A 23 -4.08 2.77 -9.05
N ILE A 24 -3.42 3.72 -8.42
CA ILE A 24 -3.95 4.37 -7.21
C ILE A 24 -5.23 5.15 -7.52
N GLU A 25 -5.28 5.87 -8.62
CA GLU A 25 -6.48 6.60 -9.03
C GLU A 25 -7.66 5.65 -9.29
N THR A 26 -7.38 4.47 -9.82
CA THR A 26 -8.39 3.45 -10.09
C THR A 26 -8.86 2.78 -8.81
N LEU A 27 -7.95 2.50 -7.87
CA LEU A 27 -8.27 1.84 -6.61
C LEU A 27 -8.98 2.76 -5.62
N TRP A 28 -8.68 4.04 -5.62
CA TRP A 28 -9.17 4.96 -4.58
C TRP A 28 -10.68 4.94 -4.41
N PRO A 29 -11.51 4.99 -5.48
CA PRO A 29 -12.97 4.92 -5.30
C PRO A 29 -13.43 3.63 -4.62
N LYS A 30 -12.73 2.52 -4.85
CA LYS A 30 -13.04 1.24 -4.18
C LYS A 30 -12.67 1.28 -2.72
N LEU A 31 -11.53 1.92 -2.38
CA LEU A 31 -11.11 2.07 -0.99
C LEU A 31 -12.08 2.96 -0.21
N GLU A 32 -12.58 4.02 -0.82
CA GLU A 32 -13.58 4.89 -0.19
C GLU A 32 -14.88 4.16 0.10
N ARG A 33 -15.26 3.19 -0.74
CA ARG A 33 -16.49 2.42 -0.59
C ARG A 33 -16.32 1.16 0.24
N ALA A 34 -15.09 0.84 0.65
CA ALA A 34 -14.85 -0.34 1.47
C ALA A 34 -15.48 -0.17 2.85
N ASP A 35 -15.87 -1.29 3.47
CA ASP A 35 -16.45 -1.29 4.81
C ASP A 35 -15.46 -0.66 5.79
N PRO A 36 -15.84 0.41 6.51
CA PRO A 36 -14.95 1.06 7.47
C PRO A 36 -14.44 0.13 8.56
N ALA A 37 -15.15 -0.96 8.85
CA ALA A 37 -14.72 -1.93 9.85
C ALA A 37 -13.47 -2.71 9.44
N ILE A 38 -13.13 -2.76 8.15
CA ILE A 38 -11.95 -3.46 7.66
C ILE A 38 -10.68 -2.65 7.97
N TRP A 39 -10.75 -1.34 7.89
CA TRP A 39 -9.58 -0.47 8.01
C TRP A 39 -9.50 0.18 9.38
N ILE A 40 -8.37 0.00 10.06
CA ILE A 40 -8.03 0.75 11.28
C ILE A 40 -7.41 2.09 10.88
N HIS A 41 -6.55 2.06 9.85
CA HIS A 41 -5.88 3.24 9.35
C HIS A 41 -5.61 3.08 7.86
N ARG A 42 -6.00 4.07 7.07
CA ARG A 42 -5.68 4.10 5.64
C ARG A 42 -4.72 5.24 5.36
N ILE A 43 -3.78 4.98 4.46
CA ILE A 43 -2.89 6.02 3.97
C ILE A 43 -3.72 7.00 3.14
N SER A 44 -3.48 8.30 3.29
CA SER A 44 -4.21 9.31 2.54
C SER A 44 -3.96 9.18 1.04
N LYS A 45 -4.93 9.63 0.24
CA LYS A 45 -4.78 9.63 -1.22
C LYS A 45 -3.54 10.40 -1.65
N GLU A 46 -3.27 11.53 -0.99
CA GLU A 46 -2.11 12.36 -1.30
C GLU A 46 -0.80 11.59 -1.10
N SER A 47 -0.66 10.89 0.03
CA SER A 47 0.53 10.09 0.31
C SER A 47 0.66 8.91 -0.65
N LEU A 48 -0.45 8.26 -1.00
CA LEU A 48 -0.45 7.19 -2.00
C LEU A 48 0.01 7.70 -3.35
N LEU A 49 -0.46 8.87 -3.78
CA LEU A 49 -0.06 9.46 -5.04
C LEU A 49 1.40 9.89 -5.05
N GLU A 50 1.90 10.42 -3.93
CA GLU A 50 3.33 10.74 -3.79
C GLU A 50 4.19 9.51 -4.00
N ARG A 51 3.83 8.40 -3.36
CA ARG A 51 4.54 7.13 -3.52
C ARG A 51 4.44 6.63 -4.96
N ALA A 52 3.27 6.74 -5.57
CA ALA A 52 3.05 6.31 -6.95
C ALA A 52 3.90 7.10 -7.94
N VAL A 53 3.95 8.42 -7.78
CA VAL A 53 4.77 9.29 -8.64
C VAL A 53 6.26 8.94 -8.50
N GLU A 54 6.71 8.67 -7.27
CA GLU A 54 8.07 8.24 -7.02
C GLU A 54 8.37 6.94 -7.78
N LEU A 55 7.45 5.99 -7.76
CA LEU A 55 7.60 4.72 -8.48
C LEU A 55 7.50 4.89 -10.00
N ASP A 56 6.67 5.82 -10.48
CA ASP A 56 6.54 6.10 -11.92
C ASP A 56 7.91 6.44 -12.55
N GLY A 57 8.82 7.01 -11.78
CA GLY A 57 10.16 7.34 -12.24
C GLY A 57 11.15 6.18 -12.20
N GLN A 58 10.72 5.00 -11.75
CA GLN A 58 11.59 3.83 -11.64
C GLN A 58 11.17 2.76 -12.64
N SER A 59 12.05 1.77 -12.85
CA SER A 59 11.78 0.69 -13.80
C SER A 59 11.08 -0.48 -13.12
N PRO A 60 9.96 -0.99 -13.70
CA PRO A 60 9.31 -2.18 -13.17
C PRO A 60 10.22 -3.41 -13.09
N SER A 61 11.23 -3.50 -13.96
CA SER A 61 12.14 -4.64 -13.98
C SER A 61 13.17 -4.62 -12.84
N GLU A 62 13.37 -3.47 -12.19
CA GLU A 62 14.35 -3.32 -11.12
C GLU A 62 13.78 -3.63 -9.74
N LEU A 63 12.46 -3.60 -9.58
CA LEU A 63 11.80 -3.79 -8.30
C LEU A 63 10.86 -4.99 -8.36
N PRO A 64 11.09 -6.04 -7.53
CA PRO A 64 10.30 -7.27 -7.60
C PRO A 64 8.81 -7.08 -7.36
N LEU A 65 8.43 -6.10 -6.52
CA LEU A 65 7.03 -5.82 -6.18
C LEU A 65 6.58 -4.45 -6.65
N TYR A 66 7.16 -3.97 -7.74
CA TYR A 66 6.86 -2.65 -8.30
C TYR A 66 5.36 -2.41 -8.39
N GLY A 67 4.89 -1.36 -7.70
CA GLY A 67 3.50 -0.93 -7.76
C GLY A 67 2.47 -1.90 -7.21
N ILE A 68 2.87 -2.92 -6.45
CA ILE A 68 1.94 -3.90 -5.89
C ILE A 68 1.33 -3.32 -4.59
N PRO A 69 0.00 -3.14 -4.52
CA PRO A 69 -0.62 -2.64 -3.30
C PRO A 69 -0.69 -3.73 -2.23
N PHE A 70 -0.49 -3.34 -0.98
CA PHE A 70 -0.60 -4.28 0.14
C PHE A 70 -1.13 -3.57 1.38
N ALA A 71 -1.63 -4.36 2.31
CA ALA A 71 -2.07 -3.90 3.62
C ALA A 71 -1.46 -4.79 4.69
N VAL A 72 -1.30 -4.25 5.90
CA VAL A 72 -0.78 -5.01 7.04
C VAL A 72 -1.76 -4.95 8.19
N LYS A 73 -1.65 -5.92 9.10
CA LYS A 73 -2.46 -5.91 10.31
C LYS A 73 -1.99 -4.80 11.25
N ASP A 74 -2.89 -4.31 12.08
CA ASP A 74 -2.62 -3.19 12.98
C ASP A 74 -1.61 -3.50 14.08
N ASN A 75 -1.19 -4.77 14.24
CA ASN A 75 -0.11 -5.13 15.17
C ASN A 75 1.29 -4.96 14.57
N MET A 76 1.40 -4.53 13.30
CA MET A 76 2.68 -4.31 12.64
C MET A 76 3.02 -2.82 12.61
N ASP A 77 4.27 -2.48 12.89
CA ASP A 77 4.70 -1.09 12.89
C ASP A 77 4.88 -0.57 11.47
N VAL A 78 4.35 0.63 11.25
CA VAL A 78 4.57 1.41 10.03
C VAL A 78 4.95 2.82 10.49
N ALA A 79 6.08 3.32 10.03
CA ALA A 79 6.58 4.64 10.43
C ALA A 79 5.52 5.71 10.17
N GLY A 80 5.25 6.54 11.18
CA GLY A 80 4.28 7.61 11.10
C GLY A 80 2.83 7.19 11.30
N CYS A 81 2.55 5.89 11.43
CA CYS A 81 1.20 5.38 11.64
C CYS A 81 1.03 4.85 13.06
N PRO A 82 -0.17 4.98 13.65
CA PRO A 82 -0.42 4.39 14.97
C PRO A 82 -0.46 2.88 14.87
N THR A 83 -0.01 2.22 15.93
CA THR A 83 -0.09 0.77 16.12
C THR A 83 -0.95 0.50 17.34
N SER A 84 -2.08 -0.16 17.21
CA SER A 84 -3.00 -0.39 18.32
C SER A 84 -3.29 -1.88 18.56
N ALA A 85 -2.93 -2.75 17.63
CA ALA A 85 -3.21 -4.19 17.71
C ALA A 85 -4.70 -4.47 17.97
N GLY A 86 -5.57 -3.63 17.42
CA GLY A 86 -7.01 -3.75 17.63
C GLY A 86 -7.50 -3.15 18.94
N CYS A 87 -6.61 -2.56 19.76
CA CYS A 87 -6.96 -1.99 21.06
C CYS A 87 -6.48 -0.53 21.13
N PRO A 88 -7.39 0.45 20.99
CA PRO A 88 -7.00 1.87 20.99
C PRO A 88 -6.25 2.32 22.24
N ASP A 89 -6.52 1.69 23.40
CA ASP A 89 -5.86 2.04 24.66
C ASP A 89 -4.36 1.71 24.66
N PHE A 90 -3.92 0.83 23.78
CA PHE A 90 -2.52 0.48 23.61
C PHE A 90 -1.88 1.14 22.40
N SER A 91 -2.59 2.08 21.79
CA SER A 91 -2.08 2.75 20.59
C SER A 91 -0.81 3.54 20.87
N TYR A 92 0.16 3.41 19.98
CA TYR A 92 1.35 4.25 19.95
C TYR A 92 1.71 4.55 18.49
N GLN A 93 2.41 5.65 18.28
CA GLN A 93 2.86 5.98 16.93
C GLN A 93 4.24 5.40 16.68
N ALA A 94 4.35 4.51 15.70
CA ALA A 94 5.61 3.89 15.37
C ALA A 94 6.59 4.91 14.76
N LYS A 95 7.85 4.81 15.13
CA LYS A 95 8.92 5.65 14.58
C LYS A 95 9.59 5.00 13.38
N THR A 96 9.54 3.67 13.32
CA THR A 96 10.16 2.89 12.25
C THR A 96 9.20 1.82 11.76
N ASP A 97 9.42 1.35 10.53
CA ASP A 97 8.66 0.24 9.98
C ASP A 97 9.09 -1.09 10.62
N ALA A 98 8.15 -2.03 10.76
CA ALA A 98 8.51 -3.41 11.02
C ALA A 98 9.38 -3.92 9.86
N TYR A 99 10.26 -4.87 10.13
CA TYR A 99 11.22 -5.35 9.14
C TYR A 99 10.57 -5.82 7.85
N VAL A 100 9.45 -6.57 7.95
CA VAL A 100 8.73 -7.04 6.77
C VAL A 100 8.16 -5.89 5.95
N VAL A 101 7.66 -4.84 6.62
CA VAL A 101 7.13 -3.64 5.94
C VAL A 101 8.26 -2.93 5.19
N GLU A 102 9.40 -2.77 5.83
CA GLU A 102 10.57 -2.17 5.19
C GLU A 102 11.00 -2.93 3.95
N LEU A 103 11.03 -4.27 4.03
CA LEU A 103 11.38 -5.11 2.87
C LEU A 103 10.39 -4.93 1.72
N LEU A 104 9.09 -4.92 2.00
CA LEU A 104 8.06 -4.75 0.97
C LEU A 104 8.16 -3.40 0.30
N LEU A 105 8.35 -2.33 1.08
CA LEU A 105 8.49 -0.99 0.53
C LEU A 105 9.76 -0.86 -0.32
N SER A 106 10.86 -1.46 0.13
CA SER A 106 12.11 -1.45 -0.63
C SER A 106 12.00 -2.23 -1.94
N ALA A 107 11.11 -3.21 -1.99
CA ALA A 107 10.85 -3.98 -3.21
C ALA A 107 9.90 -3.26 -4.19
N GLY A 108 9.42 -2.07 -3.85
CA GLY A 108 8.57 -1.26 -4.72
C GLY A 108 7.08 -1.34 -4.44
N ALA A 109 6.66 -2.04 -3.39
CA ALA A 109 5.25 -2.19 -3.05
C ALA A 109 4.67 -0.87 -2.49
N ILE A 110 3.35 -0.74 -2.57
CA ILE A 110 2.63 0.44 -2.07
C ILE A 110 1.77 0.04 -0.88
N LEU A 111 2.05 0.63 0.28
CA LEU A 111 1.24 0.39 1.47
C LEU A 111 -0.06 1.18 1.40
N ILE A 112 -1.18 0.49 1.45
CA ILE A 112 -2.52 1.10 1.41
C ILE A 112 -2.98 1.50 2.81
N GLY A 113 -2.70 0.70 3.80
CA GLY A 113 -3.12 0.99 5.17
C GLY A 113 -2.99 -0.20 6.09
N LYS A 114 -3.57 -0.06 7.28
CA LYS A 114 -3.58 -1.10 8.31
C LYS A 114 -4.99 -1.64 8.49
N THR A 115 -5.13 -2.95 8.49
CA THR A 115 -6.42 -3.61 8.65
C THR A 115 -6.68 -3.98 10.10
N ASN A 116 -7.96 -4.12 10.44
CA ASN A 116 -8.40 -4.60 11.74
C ASN A 116 -7.89 -6.04 11.95
N MET A 117 -7.61 -6.36 13.19
CA MET A 117 -7.14 -7.70 13.56
C MET A 117 -8.28 -8.71 13.61
#